data_90a43a3187dff4319aeba0cd98488d1e
#
_entry.id   90a43a3187dff4319aeba0cd98488d1e
#
_cell.length_a   1.000
_cell.length_b   1.000
_cell.length_c   1.000
_cell.angle_alpha   90.00
_cell.angle_beta   90.00
_cell.angle_gamma   90.00
#
_symmetry.space_group_name_H-M   'P 1'
#
loop_
_entity.id
_entity.type
_entity.pdbx_description
1 polymer ?
#
loop_
_entity_poly.entity_id
_entity_poly.type
_entity_poly.pdbx_seq_one_letter_code
_entity_poly.pdbx_strand_id
1 'polypeptide(L)'
;MRQSGRGFPALAVFSAAASVRACAARCRLLDRMVKSSWFASELRRELGLRNRRWARGRANVESYGNPPVIVYPPESLRHGNFFDAAYAAIAARPEWMRRFDKIHAQGRALPKPESGRKWRELDSSMSSDALLMNVFCAPGVAESMAVRRALGADGENPPTFGWKARVPLRSGRFDRTEVDMRWGTLLVEAKLTEGDFQTRAAAVMEAYRDFDAVFDRELLPRVELVTKRRREATEFPEDYSQEFEDARTDLLASARPSAATAKAGIATDGESAYAGYQLIRNVLAAYAQGCSFCVIHDERRPDLREAWFEVMAAVKSAEMRVRLKVLTWQELAALLPKGLQEFLDLKYGIVAPGSAISPVGNATEFE
;
A
#
# COMPACT_ATOMS: atom_id res chain seq x y z
N MET A 1 -65.84 -8.10 -34.49
CA MET A 1 -64.50 -7.62 -34.78
C MET A 1 -63.73 -7.44 -33.44
N ARG A 2 -62.80 -8.32 -33.10
CA ARG A 2 -61.95 -8.20 -31.92
C ARG A 2 -60.52 -7.89 -32.40
N GLN A 3 -60.02 -6.73 -32.04
CA GLN A 3 -58.59 -6.37 -32.26
C GLN A 3 -57.75 -6.94 -31.13
N SER A 4 -56.80 -7.80 -31.49
CA SER A 4 -55.77 -8.28 -30.61
C SER A 4 -54.59 -7.33 -30.60
N GLY A 5 -54.40 -6.61 -29.48
CA GLY A 5 -53.17 -5.84 -29.21
C GLY A 5 -52.03 -6.73 -28.86
N ARG A 6 -50.96 -6.77 -29.66
CA ARG A 6 -49.70 -7.42 -29.34
C ARG A 6 -48.86 -6.45 -28.50
N GLY A 7 -48.67 -6.76 -27.23
CA GLY A 7 -47.72 -6.09 -26.36
C GLY A 7 -46.30 -6.44 -26.77
N PHE A 8 -45.44 -5.44 -26.99
CA PHE A 8 -44.00 -5.58 -27.20
C PHE A 8 -43.31 -5.83 -25.85
N PRO A 9 -42.32 -6.73 -25.77
CA PRO A 9 -41.64 -6.98 -24.51
C PRO A 9 -40.62 -5.88 -24.18
N ALA A 10 -40.90 -5.15 -23.13
CA ALA A 10 -40.00 -4.10 -22.59
C ALA A 10 -38.74 -4.67 -21.87
N LEU A 11 -38.56 -5.98 -21.83
CA LEU A 11 -37.50 -6.66 -21.06
C LEU A 11 -36.13 -6.73 -21.76
N ALA A 12 -36.05 -6.50 -23.08
CA ALA A 12 -34.79 -6.66 -23.82
C ALA A 12 -33.83 -5.46 -23.73
N VAL A 13 -34.33 -4.26 -23.45
CA VAL A 13 -33.54 -3.01 -23.48
C VAL A 13 -32.70 -2.85 -22.17
N PHE A 14 -33.19 -3.36 -21.05
CA PHE A 14 -32.47 -3.26 -19.77
C PHE A 14 -31.24 -4.20 -19.69
N SER A 15 -31.27 -5.34 -20.36
CA SER A 15 -30.16 -6.30 -20.39
C SER A 15 -28.96 -5.80 -21.20
N ALA A 16 -29.18 -5.12 -22.32
CA ALA A 16 -28.10 -4.59 -23.17
C ALA A 16 -27.34 -3.43 -22.50
N ALA A 17 -28.04 -2.51 -21.84
CA ALA A 17 -27.43 -1.39 -21.14
C ALA A 17 -26.57 -1.83 -19.92
N ALA A 18 -27.01 -2.87 -19.19
CA ALA A 18 -26.25 -3.47 -18.09
C ALA A 18 -24.97 -4.14 -18.60
N SER A 19 -25.07 -4.87 -19.72
CA SER A 19 -23.92 -5.55 -20.36
C SER A 19 -22.88 -4.56 -20.87
N VAL A 20 -23.29 -3.45 -21.49
CA VAL A 20 -22.39 -2.40 -21.99
C VAL A 20 -21.69 -1.70 -20.83
N ARG A 21 -22.39 -1.41 -19.73
CA ARG A 21 -21.78 -0.81 -18.52
C ARG A 21 -20.78 -1.76 -17.86
N ALA A 22 -21.09 -3.03 -17.75
CA ALA A 22 -20.17 -4.05 -17.22
C ALA A 22 -18.92 -4.20 -18.10
N CYS A 23 -19.07 -4.20 -19.43
CA CYS A 23 -17.95 -4.26 -20.36
C CYS A 23 -17.06 -3.02 -20.25
N ALA A 24 -17.64 -1.81 -20.19
CA ALA A 24 -16.90 -0.58 -20.03
C ALA A 24 -16.18 -0.49 -18.66
N ALA A 25 -16.77 -1.02 -17.59
CA ALA A 25 -16.14 -1.11 -16.27
C ALA A 25 -14.95 -2.10 -16.31
N ARG A 26 -15.11 -3.24 -16.98
CA ARG A 26 -14.05 -4.25 -17.14
C ARG A 26 -12.88 -3.73 -17.97
N CYS A 27 -13.14 -3.00 -19.07
CA CYS A 27 -12.09 -2.37 -19.88
C CYS A 27 -11.31 -1.32 -19.06
N ARG A 28 -11.99 -0.48 -18.29
CA ARG A 28 -11.33 0.49 -17.40
C ARG A 28 -10.46 -0.18 -16.34
N LEU A 29 -10.93 -1.29 -15.78
CA LEU A 29 -10.17 -2.04 -14.78
C LEU A 29 -8.88 -2.65 -15.37
N LEU A 30 -8.99 -3.29 -16.54
CA LEU A 30 -7.82 -3.87 -17.23
C LEU A 30 -6.80 -2.78 -17.58
N ASP A 31 -7.25 -1.66 -18.12
CA ASP A 31 -6.39 -0.49 -18.43
C ASP A 31 -5.68 0.01 -17.16
N ARG A 32 -6.41 0.10 -16.03
CA ARG A 32 -5.84 0.48 -14.74
C ARG A 32 -4.79 -0.53 -14.24
N MET A 33 -5.09 -1.83 -14.24
CA MET A 33 -4.13 -2.86 -13.80
C MET A 33 -2.86 -2.84 -14.64
N VAL A 34 -2.98 -2.66 -15.96
CA VAL A 34 -1.83 -2.53 -16.86
C VAL A 34 -1.03 -1.27 -16.54
N LYS A 35 -1.67 -0.12 -16.37
CA LYS A 35 -1.01 1.15 -16.01
C LYS A 35 -0.32 1.07 -14.66
N SER A 36 -0.99 0.54 -13.63
CA SER A 36 -0.44 0.39 -12.28
C SER A 36 0.79 -0.53 -12.29
N SER A 37 0.71 -1.67 -12.96
CA SER A 37 1.84 -2.58 -13.14
C SER A 37 3.01 -1.90 -13.86
N TRP A 38 2.74 -1.08 -14.88
CA TRP A 38 3.77 -0.37 -15.63
C TRP A 38 4.49 0.67 -14.76
N PHE A 39 3.77 1.56 -14.07
CA PHE A 39 4.36 2.58 -13.20
C PHE A 39 5.17 1.96 -12.06
N ALA A 40 4.65 0.89 -11.43
CA ALA A 40 5.36 0.18 -10.38
C ALA A 40 6.66 -0.45 -10.91
N SER A 41 6.63 -1.04 -12.11
CA SER A 41 7.80 -1.68 -12.74
C SER A 41 8.88 -0.66 -13.11
N GLU A 42 8.48 0.49 -13.69
CA GLU A 42 9.41 1.56 -14.01
C GLU A 42 10.10 2.12 -12.77
N LEU A 43 9.32 2.38 -11.72
CA LEU A 43 9.88 2.86 -10.47
C LEU A 43 10.83 1.83 -9.84
N ARG A 44 10.47 0.54 -9.83
CA ARG A 44 11.35 -0.54 -9.35
C ARG A 44 12.66 -0.59 -10.14
N ARG A 45 12.60 -0.44 -11.46
CA ARG A 45 13.79 -0.43 -12.32
C ARG A 45 14.72 0.74 -11.98
N GLU A 46 14.17 1.94 -11.84
CA GLU A 46 14.94 3.12 -11.44
C GLU A 46 15.56 2.94 -10.05
N LEU A 47 14.77 2.53 -9.07
CA LEU A 47 15.24 2.31 -7.71
C LEU A 47 16.29 1.20 -7.63
N GLY A 48 16.16 0.15 -8.44
CA GLY A 48 17.16 -0.91 -8.55
C GLY A 48 18.52 -0.35 -8.96
N LEU A 49 18.56 0.51 -9.99
CA LEU A 49 19.79 1.16 -10.45
C LEU A 49 20.38 2.11 -9.40
N ARG A 50 19.53 2.92 -8.73
CA ARG A 50 19.97 3.83 -7.66
C ARG A 50 20.52 3.05 -6.46
N ASN A 51 19.83 2.03 -6.04
CA ASN A 51 20.25 1.22 -4.89
C ASN A 51 21.53 0.40 -5.16
N ARG A 52 21.80 -0.03 -6.39
CA ARG A 52 23.10 -0.61 -6.75
C ARG A 52 24.25 0.39 -6.57
N ARG A 53 24.04 1.67 -6.93
CA ARG A 53 25.05 2.72 -6.71
C ARG A 53 25.20 3.01 -5.21
N TRP A 54 24.08 3.13 -4.50
CA TRP A 54 24.05 3.36 -3.05
C TRP A 54 24.71 2.24 -2.24
N ALA A 55 24.59 1.00 -2.70
CA ALA A 55 25.13 -0.18 -2.04
C ALA A 55 26.67 -0.31 -2.14
N ARG A 56 27.33 0.47 -3.01
CA ARG A 56 28.78 0.44 -3.12
C ARG A 56 29.44 0.78 -1.77
N GLY A 57 30.31 -0.09 -1.30
CA GLY A 57 30.99 0.07 0.00
C GLY A 57 30.12 -0.19 1.24
N ARG A 58 28.91 -0.80 1.04
CA ARG A 58 28.02 -1.26 2.12
C ARG A 58 27.82 -2.78 2.00
N ALA A 59 27.65 -3.46 3.14
CA ALA A 59 27.24 -4.85 3.11
C ALA A 59 25.86 -4.96 2.44
N ASN A 60 25.75 -5.77 1.39
CA ASN A 60 24.51 -5.95 0.65
C ASN A 60 24.47 -7.30 -0.07
N VAL A 61 23.27 -7.74 -0.43
CA VAL A 61 23.02 -8.91 -1.27
C VAL A 61 21.99 -8.55 -2.32
N GLU A 62 22.18 -8.99 -3.57
CA GLU A 62 21.19 -8.83 -4.63
C GLU A 62 20.22 -10.01 -4.67
N SER A 63 18.93 -9.73 -4.88
CA SER A 63 17.92 -10.76 -5.12
C SER A 63 18.08 -11.41 -6.49
N TYR A 64 17.42 -12.54 -6.70
CA TYR A 64 17.37 -13.22 -8.01
C TYR A 64 16.37 -12.59 -8.99
N GLY A 65 15.65 -11.54 -8.58
CA GLY A 65 14.64 -10.88 -9.43
C GLY A 65 15.23 -10.04 -10.55
N ASN A 66 14.40 -9.68 -11.53
CA ASN A 66 14.78 -8.75 -12.60
C ASN A 66 13.69 -7.65 -12.71
N PRO A 67 13.98 -6.39 -12.30
CA PRO A 67 15.25 -5.94 -11.73
C PRO A 67 15.50 -6.53 -10.33
N PRO A 68 16.77 -6.73 -9.95
CA PRO A 68 17.10 -7.23 -8.62
C PRO A 68 16.80 -6.18 -7.54
N VAL A 69 16.38 -6.67 -6.39
CA VAL A 69 16.23 -5.88 -5.17
C VAL A 69 17.52 -5.99 -4.37
N ILE A 70 18.01 -4.87 -3.89
CA ILE A 70 19.15 -4.86 -2.97
C ILE A 70 18.62 -5.09 -1.55
N VAL A 71 19.23 -6.04 -0.85
CA VAL A 71 18.91 -6.35 0.54
C VAL A 71 20.13 -6.07 1.40
N TYR A 72 19.95 -5.40 2.51
CA TYR A 72 21.02 -4.98 3.41
C TYR A 72 20.98 -5.81 4.68
N PRO A 73 22.01 -6.64 4.94
CA PRO A 73 22.15 -7.30 6.24
C PRO A 73 22.38 -6.25 7.33
N PRO A 74 21.91 -6.51 8.57
CA PRO A 74 22.17 -5.60 9.67
C PRO A 74 23.66 -5.61 10.02
N GLU A 75 24.19 -4.42 10.26
CA GLU A 75 25.50 -4.20 10.85
C GLU A 75 25.34 -3.67 12.28
N SER A 76 26.40 -3.73 13.11
CA SER A 76 26.30 -3.40 14.54
C SER A 76 25.90 -1.94 14.82
N LEU A 77 26.40 -0.98 14.03
CA LEU A 77 26.22 0.45 14.28
C LEU A 77 25.48 1.18 13.16
N ARG A 78 25.25 0.51 12.04
CA ARG A 78 24.57 1.10 10.86
C ARG A 78 23.77 0.03 10.13
N HIS A 79 22.93 0.48 9.23
CA HIS A 79 22.16 -0.39 8.34
C HIS A 79 22.13 0.21 6.94
N GLY A 80 22.62 -0.53 5.94
CA GLY A 80 22.79 0.01 4.57
C GLY A 80 21.53 0.58 3.94
N ASN A 81 20.34 0.18 4.41
CA ASN A 81 19.06 0.69 3.92
C ASN A 81 18.64 2.03 4.55
N PHE A 82 19.37 2.51 5.55
CA PHE A 82 18.96 3.68 6.33
C PHE A 82 19.93 4.86 6.19
N PHE A 83 19.37 6.05 6.39
CA PHE A 83 20.10 7.25 6.71
C PHE A 83 20.72 7.13 8.11
N ASP A 84 22.03 7.34 8.26
CA ASP A 84 22.73 6.99 9.49
C ASP A 84 22.14 7.66 10.74
N ALA A 85 21.75 8.94 10.64
CA ALA A 85 21.13 9.65 11.77
C ALA A 85 19.73 9.09 12.11
N ALA A 86 18.95 8.66 11.12
CA ALA A 86 17.66 8.01 11.35
C ALA A 86 17.86 6.64 12.00
N TYR A 87 18.83 5.83 11.52
CA TYR A 87 19.12 4.54 12.11
C TYR A 87 19.60 4.65 13.57
N ALA A 88 20.46 5.63 13.87
CA ALA A 88 20.89 5.89 15.24
C ALA A 88 19.72 6.24 16.16
N ALA A 89 18.78 7.07 15.69
CA ALA A 89 17.56 7.41 16.44
C ALA A 89 16.63 6.19 16.62
N ILE A 90 16.51 5.33 15.61
CA ILE A 90 15.76 4.08 15.69
C ILE A 90 16.38 3.12 16.71
N ALA A 91 17.71 2.95 16.66
CA ALA A 91 18.44 2.08 17.57
C ALA A 91 18.33 2.51 19.03
N ALA A 92 18.19 3.82 19.28
CA ALA A 92 18.00 4.36 20.62
C ALA A 92 16.58 4.17 21.19
N ARG A 93 15.60 3.66 20.38
CA ARG A 93 14.20 3.52 20.79
C ARG A 93 13.71 2.07 20.59
N PRO A 94 13.54 1.30 21.67
CA PRO A 94 13.08 -0.10 21.59
C PRO A 94 11.73 -0.25 20.85
N GLU A 95 10.83 0.72 20.97
CA GLU A 95 9.53 0.71 20.29
C GLU A 95 9.68 0.81 18.77
N TRP A 96 10.67 1.52 18.25
CA TRP A 96 10.96 1.60 16.82
C TRP A 96 11.76 0.38 16.34
N MET A 97 12.69 -0.10 17.14
CA MET A 97 13.47 -1.30 16.84
C MET A 97 12.61 -2.55 16.66
N ARG A 98 11.47 -2.66 17.35
CA ARG A 98 10.51 -3.77 17.14
C ARG A 98 10.01 -3.90 15.71
N ARG A 99 10.04 -2.82 14.91
CA ARG A 99 9.65 -2.90 13.49
C ARG A 99 10.60 -3.78 12.68
N PHE A 100 11.85 -3.92 13.11
CA PHE A 100 12.81 -4.83 12.48
C PHE A 100 12.47 -6.34 12.71
N ASP A 101 11.52 -6.67 13.55
CA ASP A 101 11.09 -8.07 13.73
C ASP A 101 10.14 -8.55 12.63
N LYS A 102 9.59 -7.64 11.81
CA LYS A 102 8.74 -7.97 10.67
C LYS A 102 9.56 -8.70 9.60
N ILE A 103 9.17 -9.95 9.33
CA ILE A 103 9.80 -10.78 8.30
C ILE A 103 9.32 -10.32 6.92
N HIS A 104 10.23 -10.31 5.95
CA HIS A 104 9.93 -9.99 4.56
C HIS A 104 9.03 -11.07 3.95
N ALA A 105 7.87 -10.65 3.41
CA ALA A 105 6.87 -11.59 2.89
C ALA A 105 7.34 -12.36 1.64
N GLN A 106 8.19 -11.76 0.81
CA GLN A 106 8.69 -12.31 -0.46
C GLN A 106 9.99 -13.12 -0.31
N GLY A 107 10.17 -13.84 0.79
CA GLY A 107 11.41 -14.57 1.09
C GLY A 107 11.87 -15.58 0.04
N ARG A 108 11.01 -16.00 -0.91
CA ARG A 108 11.40 -16.97 -1.97
C ARG A 108 12.24 -16.33 -3.09
N ALA A 109 12.07 -15.03 -3.39
CA ALA A 109 12.83 -14.32 -4.40
C ALA A 109 14.21 -13.85 -3.90
N LEU A 110 14.43 -13.92 -2.59
CA LEU A 110 15.67 -13.48 -1.97
C LEU A 110 16.61 -14.65 -1.68
N PRO A 111 17.92 -14.47 -1.84
CA PRO A 111 18.88 -15.49 -1.47
C PRO A 111 18.80 -15.80 0.02
N LYS A 112 19.06 -17.06 0.41
CA LYS A 112 19.10 -17.41 1.83
C LYS A 112 20.26 -16.66 2.50
N PRO A 113 20.01 -15.98 3.63
CA PRO A 113 21.08 -15.36 4.40
C PRO A 113 22.06 -16.43 4.90
N GLU A 114 23.35 -16.15 4.88
CA GLU A 114 24.41 -17.07 5.34
C GLU A 114 24.21 -17.52 6.81
N SER A 115 23.67 -16.63 7.64
CA SER A 115 23.37 -16.90 9.05
C SER A 115 22.15 -17.80 9.31
N GLY A 116 21.46 -18.28 8.27
CA GLY A 116 20.17 -18.98 8.40
C GLY A 116 19.00 -18.10 8.88
N ARG A 117 19.22 -16.81 9.06
CA ARG A 117 18.23 -15.82 9.45
C ARG A 117 17.28 -15.53 8.26
N LYS A 118 16.04 -15.19 8.54
CA LYS A 118 15.13 -14.67 7.51
C LYS A 118 15.39 -13.18 7.27
N TRP A 119 15.27 -12.74 6.01
CA TRP A 119 15.27 -11.31 5.69
C TRP A 119 14.08 -10.61 6.35
N ARG A 120 14.31 -9.39 6.79
CA ARG A 120 13.28 -8.54 7.40
C ARG A 120 12.73 -7.58 6.36
N GLU A 121 11.52 -7.07 6.57
CA GLU A 121 10.90 -6.08 5.68
C GLU A 121 11.80 -4.84 5.50
N LEU A 122 12.39 -4.35 6.57
CA LEU A 122 13.26 -3.18 6.57
C LEU A 122 14.65 -3.42 5.94
N ASP A 123 15.03 -4.68 5.68
CA ASP A 123 16.29 -4.99 4.97
C ASP A 123 16.17 -4.70 3.47
N SER A 124 14.97 -4.68 2.90
CA SER A 124 14.73 -4.48 1.46
C SER A 124 14.84 -3.02 1.04
N SER A 125 15.59 -2.75 -0.04
CA SER A 125 15.71 -1.42 -0.62
C SER A 125 14.40 -0.87 -1.21
N MET A 126 13.41 -1.75 -1.42
CA MET A 126 12.10 -1.39 -1.97
C MET A 126 11.02 -1.19 -0.90
N SER A 127 11.38 -1.35 0.38
CA SER A 127 10.44 -1.24 1.49
C SER A 127 9.93 0.19 1.69
N SER A 128 8.62 0.39 1.59
CA SER A 128 7.95 1.64 1.97
C SER A 128 8.05 1.91 3.47
N ASP A 129 8.03 0.86 4.29
CA ASP A 129 8.26 0.94 5.73
C ASP A 129 9.65 1.51 6.05
N ALA A 130 10.69 1.06 5.33
CA ALA A 130 12.04 1.59 5.52
C ALA A 130 12.15 3.08 5.11
N LEU A 131 11.52 3.45 4.00
CA LEU A 131 11.44 4.86 3.59
C LEU A 131 10.71 5.70 4.63
N LEU A 132 9.55 5.24 5.11
CA LEU A 132 8.75 5.91 6.13
C LEU A 132 9.58 6.13 7.41
N MET A 133 10.28 5.11 7.89
CA MET A 133 11.12 5.23 9.08
C MET A 133 12.37 6.10 8.85
N ASN A 134 12.98 6.05 7.66
CA ASN A 134 14.07 6.98 7.31
C ASN A 134 13.66 8.45 7.44
N VAL A 135 12.44 8.76 7.01
CA VAL A 135 11.91 10.12 7.08
C VAL A 135 11.53 10.50 8.51
N PHE A 136 10.64 9.73 9.13
CA PHE A 136 10.01 10.14 10.39
C PHE A 136 10.81 9.83 11.65
N CYS A 137 11.87 9.01 11.56
CA CYS A 137 12.80 8.79 12.65
C CYS A 137 14.05 9.71 12.57
N ALA A 138 14.23 10.44 11.46
CA ALA A 138 15.35 11.35 11.34
C ALA A 138 15.21 12.52 12.34
N PRO A 139 16.31 12.90 13.03
CA PRO A 139 16.30 14.00 13.99
C PRO A 139 15.79 15.31 13.36
N GLY A 140 14.97 16.05 14.08
CA GLY A 140 14.41 17.33 13.67
C GLY A 140 13.13 17.21 12.81
N VAL A 141 12.78 16.04 12.30
CA VAL A 141 11.58 15.87 11.46
C VAL A 141 10.31 15.88 12.30
N ALA A 142 10.28 15.15 13.40
CA ALA A 142 9.11 15.12 14.29
C ALA A 142 8.88 16.48 14.99
N GLU A 143 9.92 17.26 15.20
CA GLU A 143 9.88 18.60 15.79
C GLU A 143 9.52 19.68 14.77
N SER A 144 9.64 19.41 13.46
CA SER A 144 9.40 20.39 12.40
C SER A 144 7.92 20.79 12.33
N MET A 145 7.62 22.04 12.63
CA MET A 145 6.28 22.59 12.48
C MET A 145 5.77 22.57 11.04
N ALA A 146 6.67 22.69 10.05
CA ALA A 146 6.33 22.62 8.63
C ALA A 146 5.85 21.21 8.25
N VAL A 147 6.57 20.17 8.67
CA VAL A 147 6.18 18.77 8.46
C VAL A 147 4.87 18.46 9.17
N ARG A 148 4.73 18.87 10.43
CA ARG A 148 3.50 18.65 11.23
C ARG A 148 2.28 19.30 10.60
N ARG A 149 2.41 20.54 10.11
CA ARG A 149 1.31 21.26 9.43
C ARG A 149 0.93 20.60 8.10
N ALA A 150 1.91 20.22 7.29
CA ALA A 150 1.64 19.53 6.01
C ALA A 150 0.84 18.24 6.22
N LEU A 151 1.22 17.45 7.22
CA LEU A 151 0.54 16.20 7.57
C LEU A 151 -0.74 16.42 8.38
N GLY A 152 -0.84 17.52 9.13
CA GLY A 152 -1.86 17.72 10.16
C GLY A 152 -1.65 16.83 11.38
N ALA A 153 -0.39 16.58 11.72
CA ALA A 153 -0.04 15.81 12.90
C ALA A 153 -0.08 16.68 14.17
N ASP A 154 -0.81 16.24 15.18
CA ASP A 154 -1.03 16.93 16.45
C ASP A 154 -0.37 16.24 17.66
N GLY A 155 0.22 15.05 17.44
CA GLY A 155 0.82 14.25 18.50
C GLY A 155 2.09 14.91 19.09
N GLU A 156 2.15 15.06 20.41
CA GLU A 156 3.37 15.51 21.12
C GLU A 156 4.45 14.42 21.13
N ASN A 157 4.01 13.16 21.23
CA ASN A 157 4.89 12.00 21.20
C ASN A 157 5.36 11.68 19.77
N PRO A 158 6.53 11.04 19.63
CA PRO A 158 7.02 10.54 18.34
C PRO A 158 6.03 9.57 17.67
N PRO A 159 6.10 9.39 16.34
CA PRO A 159 5.24 8.47 15.62
C PRO A 159 5.47 7.01 16.04
N THR A 160 4.42 6.21 15.93
CA THR A 160 4.43 4.76 16.13
C THR A 160 4.24 4.07 14.79
N PHE A 161 5.07 3.07 14.48
CA PHE A 161 5.04 2.32 13.22
C PHE A 161 4.39 0.95 13.39
N GLY A 162 3.71 0.48 12.34
CA GLY A 162 3.00 -0.81 12.37
C GLY A 162 1.90 -0.85 13.42
N TRP A 163 1.16 0.25 13.53
CA TRP A 163 0.12 0.37 14.55
C TRP A 163 -1.11 -0.47 14.19
N LYS A 164 -1.52 -1.37 15.12
CA LYS A 164 -2.70 -2.22 14.94
C LYS A 164 -3.98 -1.45 15.24
N ALA A 165 -4.64 -0.96 14.20
CA ALA A 165 -5.94 -0.33 14.31
C ALA A 165 -6.98 -1.36 14.81
N ARG A 166 -7.95 -0.91 15.59
CA ARG A 166 -9.10 -1.71 16.02
C ARG A 166 -10.33 -1.25 15.26
N VAL A 167 -10.51 -1.75 14.02
CA VAL A 167 -11.64 -1.38 13.17
C VAL A 167 -12.84 -2.25 13.52
N PRO A 168 -13.98 -1.68 13.97
CA PRO A 168 -15.13 -2.45 14.42
C PRO A 168 -15.78 -3.25 13.27
N LEU A 169 -16.10 -4.51 13.54
CA LEU A 169 -16.87 -5.37 12.64
C LEU A 169 -18.32 -5.49 13.15
N ARG A 170 -19.26 -5.77 12.26
CA ARG A 170 -20.69 -6.02 12.57
C ARG A 170 -20.88 -7.19 13.56
N SER A 171 -19.93 -8.14 13.58
CA SER A 171 -19.92 -9.27 14.51
C SER A 171 -19.55 -8.92 15.94
N GLY A 172 -19.28 -7.65 16.25
CA GLY A 172 -18.77 -7.19 17.56
C GLY A 172 -17.27 -7.40 17.76
N ARG A 173 -16.58 -8.03 16.81
CA ARG A 173 -15.12 -8.18 16.79
C ARG A 173 -14.43 -6.94 16.21
N PHE A 174 -13.10 -6.98 16.17
CA PHE A 174 -12.26 -5.93 15.59
C PHE A 174 -11.29 -6.54 14.58
N ASP A 175 -11.19 -5.91 13.41
CA ASP A 175 -10.02 -6.07 12.56
C ASP A 175 -8.83 -5.34 13.22
N ARG A 176 -7.69 -6.04 13.30
CA ARG A 176 -6.44 -5.56 13.91
C ARG A 176 -5.31 -5.43 12.91
N THR A 177 -5.62 -5.33 11.62
CA THR A 177 -4.61 -5.13 10.58
C THR A 177 -3.83 -3.85 10.83
N GLU A 178 -2.56 -3.86 10.48
CA GLU A 178 -1.66 -2.73 10.70
C GLU A 178 -2.00 -1.54 9.80
N VAL A 179 -1.74 -0.34 10.34
CA VAL A 179 -1.56 0.92 9.62
C VAL A 179 -0.07 1.26 9.70
N ASP A 180 0.53 1.73 8.64
CA ASP A 180 1.99 1.88 8.56
C ASP A 180 2.54 2.81 9.64
N MET A 181 1.85 3.94 9.90
CA MET A 181 2.24 4.87 10.96
C MET A 181 1.01 5.52 11.63
N ARG A 182 1.12 5.74 12.93
CA ARG A 182 0.23 6.62 13.70
C ARG A 182 1.03 7.74 14.35
N TRP A 183 0.55 8.98 14.23
CA TRP A 183 1.15 10.14 14.91
C TRP A 183 0.07 11.04 15.51
N GLY A 184 -0.15 10.91 16.83
CA GLY A 184 -1.29 11.53 17.49
C GLY A 184 -2.63 11.01 16.93
N THR A 185 -3.43 11.92 16.39
CA THR A 185 -4.70 11.63 15.71
C THR A 185 -4.56 11.44 14.20
N LEU A 186 -3.34 11.32 13.69
CA LEU A 186 -3.09 11.05 12.27
C LEU A 186 -2.74 9.57 12.05
N LEU A 187 -3.40 8.92 11.09
CA LEU A 187 -3.03 7.63 10.52
C LEU A 187 -2.40 7.85 9.14
N VAL A 188 -1.36 7.07 8.81
CA VAL A 188 -0.65 7.18 7.53
C VAL A 188 -0.51 5.82 6.88
N GLU A 189 -0.80 5.74 5.59
CA GLU A 189 -0.45 4.65 4.67
C GLU A 189 0.63 5.15 3.72
N ALA A 190 1.74 4.44 3.65
CA ALA A 190 2.90 4.80 2.83
C ALA A 190 3.07 3.82 1.67
N LYS A 191 3.30 4.32 0.47
CA LYS A 191 3.54 3.52 -0.73
C LYS A 191 4.80 3.97 -1.44
N LEU A 192 5.52 2.98 -1.97
CA LEU A 192 6.70 3.19 -2.81
C LEU A 192 6.58 2.37 -4.11
N THR A 193 6.87 1.08 -4.05
CA THR A 193 6.91 0.20 -5.24
C THR A 193 5.79 -0.84 -5.26
N GLU A 194 4.91 -0.83 -4.30
CA GLU A 194 3.76 -1.73 -4.21
C GLU A 194 2.85 -1.58 -5.43
N GLY A 195 2.23 -2.68 -5.87
CA GLY A 195 1.41 -2.67 -7.08
C GLY A 195 0.19 -1.78 -6.96
N ASP A 196 -0.56 -1.91 -5.88
CA ASP A 196 -1.81 -1.19 -5.63
C ASP A 196 -2.16 -1.16 -4.12
N PHE A 197 -3.39 -0.83 -3.80
CA PHE A 197 -3.96 -0.87 -2.44
C PHE A 197 -4.78 -2.13 -2.18
N GLN A 198 -4.49 -3.22 -2.88
CA GLN A 198 -5.16 -4.52 -2.78
C GLN A 198 -6.66 -4.51 -3.15
N THR A 199 -7.14 -5.66 -3.54
CA THR A 199 -8.56 -5.93 -3.83
C THR A 199 -9.08 -6.99 -2.87
N ARG A 200 -10.29 -6.82 -2.36
CA ARG A 200 -10.94 -7.79 -1.45
C ARG A 200 -12.40 -8.01 -1.81
N ALA A 201 -12.89 -9.21 -1.55
CA ALA A 201 -14.29 -9.57 -1.73
C ALA A 201 -15.22 -8.57 -1.01
N ALA A 202 -16.33 -8.22 -1.63
CA ALA A 202 -17.29 -7.25 -1.10
C ALA A 202 -17.78 -7.65 0.31
N ALA A 203 -18.01 -8.94 0.54
CA ALA A 203 -18.45 -9.47 1.83
C ALA A 203 -17.48 -9.12 2.98
N VAL A 204 -16.15 -9.11 2.72
CA VAL A 204 -15.15 -8.72 3.71
C VAL A 204 -15.26 -7.24 4.07
N MET A 205 -15.47 -6.39 3.06
CA MET A 205 -15.59 -4.94 3.26
C MET A 205 -16.90 -4.56 3.94
N GLU A 206 -17.98 -5.20 3.56
CA GLU A 206 -19.32 -4.96 4.10
C GLU A 206 -19.51 -5.51 5.51
N ALA A 207 -18.56 -6.31 6.00
CA ALA A 207 -18.52 -6.77 7.38
C ALA A 207 -18.08 -5.67 8.37
N TYR A 208 -17.46 -4.58 7.90
CA TYR A 208 -17.14 -3.45 8.79
C TYR A 208 -18.42 -2.73 9.23
N ARG A 209 -18.50 -2.43 10.56
CA ARG A 209 -19.70 -1.86 11.19
C ARG A 209 -20.09 -0.52 10.55
N ASP A 210 -19.11 0.34 10.35
CA ASP A 210 -19.31 1.73 9.96
C ASP A 210 -19.22 1.94 8.42
N PHE A 211 -19.17 0.83 7.64
CA PHE A 211 -18.99 0.87 6.19
C PHE A 211 -20.05 1.74 5.49
N ASP A 212 -21.34 1.49 5.80
CA ASP A 212 -22.44 2.24 5.19
C ASP A 212 -22.61 3.65 5.75
N ALA A 213 -22.06 3.96 6.92
CA ALA A 213 -22.05 5.31 7.45
C ALA A 213 -21.03 6.19 6.74
N VAL A 214 -19.90 5.61 6.33
CA VAL A 214 -18.77 6.33 5.74
C VAL A 214 -18.83 6.39 4.23
N PHE A 215 -19.20 5.28 3.57
CA PHE A 215 -19.10 5.15 2.12
C PHE A 215 -20.46 5.05 1.43
N ASP A 216 -20.51 5.61 0.21
CA ASP A 216 -21.49 5.26 -0.79
C ASP A 216 -20.98 4.04 -1.58
N ARG A 217 -21.71 2.92 -1.47
CA ARG A 217 -21.32 1.65 -2.08
C ARG A 217 -21.27 1.70 -3.61
N GLU A 218 -22.12 2.51 -4.22
CA GLU A 218 -22.22 2.60 -5.68
C GLU A 218 -21.06 3.37 -6.30
N LEU A 219 -20.46 4.26 -5.52
CA LEU A 219 -19.32 5.07 -5.95
C LEU A 219 -17.98 4.38 -5.69
N LEU A 220 -17.93 3.37 -4.82
CA LEU A 220 -16.69 2.63 -4.57
C LEU A 220 -16.25 1.84 -5.82
N PRO A 221 -14.93 1.77 -6.08
CA PRO A 221 -14.41 1.04 -7.22
C PRO A 221 -14.64 -0.47 -7.06
N ARG A 222 -15.61 -1.01 -7.81
CA ARG A 222 -15.97 -2.43 -7.82
C ARG A 222 -15.29 -3.17 -8.95
N VAL A 223 -14.94 -4.41 -8.67
CA VAL A 223 -14.37 -5.35 -9.62
C VAL A 223 -15.04 -6.72 -9.46
N GLU A 224 -15.12 -7.47 -10.55
CA GLU A 224 -15.54 -8.86 -10.49
C GLU A 224 -14.30 -9.75 -10.32
N LEU A 225 -14.29 -10.58 -9.30
CA LEU A 225 -13.25 -11.60 -9.13
C LEU A 225 -13.51 -12.71 -10.14
N VAL A 226 -12.64 -12.83 -11.12
CA VAL A 226 -12.63 -13.98 -12.02
C VAL A 226 -11.88 -15.10 -11.31
N THR A 227 -12.60 -16.09 -10.80
CA THR A 227 -11.97 -17.33 -10.31
C THR A 227 -11.28 -17.99 -11.50
N LYS A 228 -9.94 -18.00 -11.49
CA LYS A 228 -9.17 -18.80 -12.42
C LYS A 228 -9.57 -20.25 -12.16
N ARG A 229 -10.42 -20.84 -13.01
CA ARG A 229 -10.51 -22.29 -13.10
C ARG A 229 -9.09 -22.79 -13.22
N ARG A 230 -8.71 -23.70 -12.33
CA ARG A 230 -7.42 -24.39 -12.34
C ARG A 230 -7.17 -24.93 -13.75
N ARG A 231 -6.55 -24.14 -14.62
CA ARG A 231 -5.96 -24.61 -15.86
C ARG A 231 -4.77 -25.45 -15.46
N GLU A 232 -4.73 -26.66 -15.96
CA GLU A 232 -3.58 -27.55 -15.92
C GLU A 232 -2.30 -26.81 -16.22
N ALA A 233 -1.27 -27.17 -15.47
CA ALA A 233 0.08 -26.63 -15.45
C ALA A 233 0.58 -26.08 -16.79
N THR A 234 0.69 -24.77 -16.88
CA THR A 234 1.68 -24.07 -17.69
C THR A 234 2.26 -22.99 -16.81
N GLU A 235 3.55 -23.12 -16.63
CA GLU A 235 4.40 -22.34 -15.76
C GLU A 235 4.33 -20.84 -16.05
N PHE A 236 3.77 -20.06 -15.10
CA PHE A 236 4.04 -18.63 -14.95
C PHE A 236 4.30 -18.33 -13.47
N PRO A 237 5.25 -17.45 -13.12
CA PRO A 237 5.69 -17.27 -11.74
C PRO A 237 4.56 -16.67 -10.89
N GLU A 238 4.15 -17.43 -9.87
CA GLU A 238 3.24 -17.02 -8.80
C GLU A 238 3.99 -16.08 -7.84
N ASP A 239 3.77 -14.77 -7.94
CA ASP A 239 4.45 -13.80 -7.09
C ASP A 239 3.52 -12.89 -6.26
N TYR A 240 2.32 -13.34 -5.88
CA TYR A 240 1.42 -12.50 -5.07
C TYR A 240 0.59 -13.24 -4.01
N SER A 241 0.86 -14.52 -3.74
CA SER A 241 -0.10 -15.36 -2.99
C SER A 241 0.11 -15.47 -1.48
N GLN A 242 1.20 -15.05 -0.90
CA GLN A 242 1.55 -15.39 0.49
C GLN A 242 1.12 -14.35 1.54
N GLU A 243 1.11 -13.05 1.22
CA GLU A 243 0.45 -12.06 2.11
C GLU A 243 -1.07 -12.29 2.19
N PHE A 244 -1.62 -12.96 1.16
CA PHE A 244 -3.03 -13.35 1.09
C PHE A 244 -3.39 -14.54 2.01
N GLU A 245 -2.49 -15.49 2.19
CA GLU A 245 -2.75 -16.69 3.00
C GLU A 245 -2.66 -16.39 4.50
N ASP A 246 -1.72 -15.57 4.94
CA ASP A 246 -1.54 -15.25 6.36
C ASP A 246 -2.65 -14.35 6.90
N ALA A 247 -3.05 -13.30 6.15
CA ALA A 247 -4.19 -12.48 6.53
C ALA A 247 -5.53 -13.23 6.42
N ARG A 248 -5.65 -14.19 5.49
CA ARG A 248 -6.80 -15.07 5.36
C ARG A 248 -6.86 -16.11 6.48
N THR A 249 -5.72 -16.63 6.91
CA THR A 249 -5.64 -17.60 8.00
C THR A 249 -5.99 -16.93 9.33
N ASP A 250 -5.56 -15.71 9.60
CA ASP A 250 -5.93 -14.95 10.80
C ASP A 250 -7.40 -14.51 10.80
N LEU A 251 -7.95 -14.10 9.65
CA LEU A 251 -9.38 -13.78 9.52
C LEU A 251 -10.27 -15.03 9.58
N LEU A 252 -9.83 -16.16 9.01
CA LEU A 252 -10.55 -17.43 9.06
C LEU A 252 -10.38 -18.15 10.40
N ALA A 253 -9.24 -18.04 11.06
CA ALA A 253 -9.02 -18.55 12.42
C ALA A 253 -9.85 -17.77 13.45
N SER A 254 -10.13 -16.49 13.21
CA SER A 254 -11.02 -15.68 14.03
C SER A 254 -12.51 -15.86 13.71
N ALA A 255 -12.85 -16.40 12.54
CA ALA A 255 -14.20 -16.70 12.07
C ALA A 255 -14.42 -18.21 11.93
N ARG A 256 -14.35 -18.97 13.06
CA ARG A 256 -14.89 -20.35 13.06
C ARG A 256 -16.42 -20.29 12.98
N PRO A 257 -17.03 -20.56 11.82
CA PRO A 257 -18.46 -20.80 11.74
C PRO A 257 -18.75 -22.19 12.32
N SER A 258 -19.94 -22.34 12.91
CA SER A 258 -20.46 -23.66 13.27
C SER A 258 -20.45 -24.58 12.06
N ALA A 259 -20.33 -25.89 12.26
CA ALA A 259 -20.12 -26.92 11.22
C ALA A 259 -21.16 -26.95 10.08
N ALA A 260 -22.22 -26.16 10.11
CA ALA A 260 -23.23 -26.03 9.06
C ALA A 260 -22.82 -25.07 7.91
N THR A 261 -21.84 -24.18 8.09
CA THR A 261 -21.44 -23.17 7.10
C THR A 261 -20.15 -23.53 6.33
N ALA A 262 -19.51 -24.64 6.65
CA ALA A 262 -18.25 -25.09 6.04
C ALA A 262 -18.38 -25.57 4.57
N LYS A 263 -19.59 -25.63 3.99
CA LYS A 263 -19.84 -26.02 2.59
C LYS A 263 -20.01 -24.85 1.62
N ALA A 264 -19.96 -23.60 2.06
CA ALA A 264 -20.23 -22.40 1.25
C ALA A 264 -18.97 -21.60 0.87
N GLY A 265 -17.81 -22.23 0.78
CA GLY A 265 -16.51 -21.59 0.53
C GLY A 265 -15.96 -21.75 -0.89
N ILE A 266 -16.78 -22.08 -1.89
CA ILE A 266 -16.36 -22.01 -3.30
C ILE A 266 -16.85 -20.68 -3.84
N ALA A 267 -15.90 -19.72 -4.07
CA ALA A 267 -16.21 -18.49 -4.77
C ALA A 267 -16.84 -18.84 -6.12
N THR A 268 -18.09 -18.45 -6.31
CA THR A 268 -18.79 -18.60 -7.58
C THR A 268 -18.25 -17.56 -8.56
N ASP A 269 -18.11 -17.92 -9.85
CA ASP A 269 -17.79 -16.96 -10.92
C ASP A 269 -18.71 -15.74 -10.79
N GLY A 270 -18.12 -14.53 -10.67
CA GLY A 270 -18.85 -13.27 -10.53
C GLY A 270 -18.93 -12.71 -9.10
N GLU A 271 -18.12 -13.18 -8.15
CA GLU A 271 -18.07 -12.56 -6.81
C GLU A 271 -17.59 -11.10 -6.92
N SER A 272 -18.41 -10.17 -6.43
CA SER A 272 -18.07 -8.74 -6.40
C SER A 272 -17.00 -8.46 -5.36
N ALA A 273 -16.04 -7.61 -5.71
CA ALA A 273 -14.96 -7.16 -4.83
C ALA A 273 -14.79 -5.64 -4.92
N TYR A 274 -14.12 -5.06 -3.94
CA TYR A 274 -13.71 -3.66 -3.95
C TYR A 274 -12.21 -3.56 -4.18
N ALA A 275 -11.78 -2.73 -5.12
CA ALA A 275 -10.40 -2.29 -5.24
C ALA A 275 -10.10 -1.22 -4.17
N GLY A 276 -8.82 -1.12 -3.78
CA GLY A 276 -8.42 -0.13 -2.77
C GLY A 276 -8.75 -0.56 -1.32
N TYR A 277 -8.71 -1.86 -1.03
CA TYR A 277 -9.00 -2.41 0.30
C TYR A 277 -8.27 -1.68 1.43
N GLN A 278 -6.96 -1.46 1.32
CA GLN A 278 -6.18 -0.80 2.36
C GLN A 278 -6.67 0.62 2.61
N LEU A 279 -7.05 1.36 1.56
CA LEU A 279 -7.59 2.72 1.67
C LEU A 279 -8.94 2.72 2.39
N ILE A 280 -9.87 1.87 1.95
CA ILE A 280 -11.21 1.77 2.53
C ILE A 280 -11.11 1.40 4.02
N ARG A 281 -10.31 0.38 4.35
CA ARG A 281 -10.09 -0.07 5.73
C ARG A 281 -9.46 1.02 6.60
N ASN A 282 -8.46 1.76 6.08
CA ASN A 282 -7.78 2.80 6.84
C ASN A 282 -8.67 4.04 7.05
N VAL A 283 -9.53 4.37 6.09
CA VAL A 283 -10.57 5.40 6.26
C VAL A 283 -11.55 4.99 7.37
N LEU A 284 -11.98 3.72 7.40
CA LEU A 284 -12.84 3.19 8.47
C LEU A 284 -12.13 3.18 9.83
N ALA A 285 -10.81 2.88 9.84
CA ALA A 285 -10.00 2.97 11.06
C ALA A 285 -9.94 4.41 11.59
N ALA A 286 -9.71 5.37 10.69
CA ALA A 286 -9.67 6.78 11.04
C ALA A 286 -11.03 7.28 11.55
N TYR A 287 -12.13 6.89 10.88
CA TYR A 287 -13.48 7.20 11.32
C TYR A 287 -13.77 6.67 12.71
N ALA A 288 -13.53 5.38 12.96
CA ALA A 288 -13.81 4.72 14.23
C ALA A 288 -12.97 5.26 15.40
N GLN A 289 -11.80 5.86 15.11
CA GLN A 289 -10.86 6.39 16.10
C GLN A 289 -10.93 7.92 16.24
N GLY A 290 -11.78 8.61 15.47
CA GLY A 290 -11.80 10.07 15.41
C GLY A 290 -10.51 10.68 14.83
N CYS A 291 -9.76 9.93 14.02
CA CYS A 291 -8.48 10.31 13.45
C CYS A 291 -8.60 10.92 12.05
N SER A 292 -7.55 11.61 11.61
CA SER A 292 -7.29 11.94 10.21
C SER A 292 -6.58 10.79 9.52
N PHE A 293 -6.66 10.70 8.18
CA PHE A 293 -5.93 9.71 7.40
C PHE A 293 -5.20 10.37 6.24
N CYS A 294 -3.93 10.04 6.06
CA CYS A 294 -3.07 10.53 5.00
C CYS A 294 -2.45 9.37 4.22
N VAL A 295 -2.51 9.44 2.90
CA VAL A 295 -1.73 8.58 2.01
C VAL A 295 -0.47 9.33 1.58
N ILE A 296 0.70 8.70 1.70
CA ILE A 296 1.95 9.23 1.18
C ILE A 296 2.45 8.28 0.09
N HIS A 297 2.64 8.79 -1.12
CA HIS A 297 3.11 8.01 -2.25
C HIS A 297 4.18 8.74 -3.06
N ASP A 298 4.88 8.03 -3.93
CA ASP A 298 5.80 8.66 -4.86
C ASP A 298 5.04 9.38 -5.99
N GLU A 299 5.43 10.59 -6.38
CA GLU A 299 4.77 11.34 -7.45
C GLU A 299 4.83 10.64 -8.80
N ARG A 300 5.85 9.76 -9.02
CA ARG A 300 5.98 8.90 -10.21
C ARG A 300 4.93 7.79 -10.27
N ARG A 301 4.03 7.72 -9.26
CA ARG A 301 2.93 6.74 -9.15
C ARG A 301 1.55 7.44 -9.23
N PRO A 302 1.21 8.04 -10.39
CA PRO A 302 -0.09 8.69 -10.60
C PRO A 302 -1.27 7.72 -10.44
N ASP A 303 -1.07 6.44 -10.73
CA ASP A 303 -2.03 5.35 -10.53
C ASP A 303 -2.48 5.21 -9.08
N LEU A 304 -1.56 5.34 -8.11
CA LEU A 304 -1.91 5.31 -6.68
C LEU A 304 -2.72 6.55 -6.28
N ARG A 305 -2.40 7.71 -6.85
CA ARG A 305 -3.15 8.94 -6.64
C ARG A 305 -4.57 8.84 -7.20
N GLU A 306 -4.75 8.29 -8.39
CA GLU A 306 -6.05 8.03 -8.99
C GLU A 306 -6.88 7.09 -8.13
N ALA A 307 -6.30 5.97 -7.68
CA ALA A 307 -6.96 5.02 -6.79
C ALA A 307 -7.41 5.67 -5.47
N TRP A 308 -6.60 6.57 -4.91
CA TRP A 308 -6.97 7.33 -3.73
C TRP A 308 -8.18 8.25 -3.96
N PHE A 309 -8.18 9.00 -5.05
CA PHE A 309 -9.29 9.91 -5.36
C PHE A 309 -10.60 9.17 -5.63
N GLU A 310 -10.57 7.97 -6.19
CA GLU A 310 -11.79 7.16 -6.38
C GLU A 310 -12.38 6.73 -5.03
N VAL A 311 -11.56 6.29 -4.09
CA VAL A 311 -12.04 5.95 -2.75
C VAL A 311 -12.53 7.20 -2.02
N MET A 312 -11.82 8.34 -2.13
CA MET A 312 -12.26 9.62 -1.56
C MET A 312 -13.62 10.06 -2.09
N ALA A 313 -13.86 9.93 -3.40
CA ALA A 313 -15.12 10.32 -4.02
C ALA A 313 -16.32 9.54 -3.44
N ALA A 314 -16.08 8.29 -3.02
CA ALA A 314 -17.11 7.46 -2.42
C ALA A 314 -17.36 7.76 -0.92
N VAL A 315 -16.53 8.58 -0.26
CA VAL A 315 -16.77 8.95 1.15
C VAL A 315 -17.90 9.93 1.23
N LYS A 316 -19.03 9.56 1.83
CA LYS A 316 -20.22 10.40 2.00
C LYS A 316 -20.22 11.21 3.31
N SER A 317 -19.50 10.75 4.34
CA SER A 317 -19.36 11.48 5.61
C SER A 317 -18.59 12.79 5.40
N ALA A 318 -19.27 13.94 5.56
CA ALA A 318 -18.64 15.25 5.45
C ALA A 318 -17.52 15.45 6.48
N GLU A 319 -17.73 14.96 7.69
CA GLU A 319 -16.74 14.98 8.76
C GLU A 319 -15.47 14.20 8.37
N MET A 320 -15.62 13.02 7.75
CA MET A 320 -14.48 12.23 7.33
C MET A 320 -13.76 12.86 6.14
N ARG A 321 -14.48 13.45 5.17
CA ARG A 321 -13.86 14.08 3.99
C ARG A 321 -12.80 15.13 4.35
N VAL A 322 -13.05 15.96 5.35
CA VAL A 322 -12.11 17.03 5.75
C VAL A 322 -10.88 16.50 6.49
N ARG A 323 -10.92 15.24 6.91
CA ARG A 323 -9.81 14.55 7.59
C ARG A 323 -8.95 13.70 6.66
N LEU A 324 -9.29 13.63 5.35
CA LEU A 324 -8.57 12.86 4.35
C LEU A 324 -7.52 13.71 3.66
N LYS A 325 -6.30 13.17 3.52
CA LYS A 325 -5.15 13.86 2.93
C LYS A 325 -4.39 12.93 2.00
N VAL A 326 -3.66 13.54 1.08
CA VAL A 326 -2.66 12.88 0.24
C VAL A 326 -1.47 13.80 0.11
N LEU A 327 -0.27 13.23 0.17
CA LEU A 327 1.00 13.90 -0.08
C LEU A 327 1.87 13.00 -0.95
N THR A 328 2.77 13.63 -1.70
CA THR A 328 3.86 12.90 -2.32
C THR A 328 5.10 12.93 -1.43
N TRP A 329 5.97 11.94 -1.58
CA TRP A 329 7.28 11.96 -0.94
C TRP A 329 8.09 13.19 -1.34
N GLN A 330 7.90 13.67 -2.58
CA GLN A 330 8.55 14.85 -3.13
C GLN A 330 8.09 16.14 -2.43
N GLU A 331 6.78 16.32 -2.23
CA GLU A 331 6.24 17.46 -1.47
C GLU A 331 6.74 17.44 -0.02
N LEU A 332 6.80 16.27 0.60
CA LEU A 332 7.33 16.13 1.95
C LEU A 332 8.83 16.42 2.00
N ALA A 333 9.61 15.98 1.00
CA ALA A 333 11.05 16.20 0.94
C ALA A 333 11.42 17.67 0.99
N ALA A 334 10.61 18.57 0.43
CA ALA A 334 10.82 20.00 0.48
C ALA A 334 10.87 20.58 1.92
N LEU A 335 10.33 19.86 2.89
CA LEU A 335 10.19 20.28 4.29
C LEU A 335 11.24 19.62 5.22
N LEU A 336 12.07 18.73 4.68
CA LEU A 336 13.00 17.90 5.45
C LEU A 336 14.38 18.56 5.59
N PRO A 337 15.19 18.17 6.59
CA PRO A 337 16.57 18.60 6.70
C PRO A 337 17.40 18.26 5.44
N LYS A 338 18.33 19.14 5.06
CA LYS A 338 19.09 19.03 3.80
C LYS A 338 19.83 17.69 3.64
N GLY A 339 20.50 17.19 4.66
CA GLY A 339 21.20 15.90 4.58
C GLY A 339 20.25 14.71 4.34
N LEU A 340 19.02 14.79 4.85
CA LEU A 340 18.00 13.79 4.58
C LEU A 340 17.47 13.92 3.14
N GLN A 341 17.29 15.15 2.63
CA GLN A 341 16.92 15.37 1.21
C GLN A 341 17.97 14.77 0.28
N GLU A 342 19.26 14.98 0.54
CA GLU A 342 20.37 14.40 -0.24
C GLU A 342 20.34 12.85 -0.22
N PHE A 343 20.09 12.26 0.95
CA PHE A 343 19.91 10.81 1.07
C PHE A 343 18.73 10.30 0.24
N LEU A 344 17.59 11.01 0.30
CA LEU A 344 16.38 10.64 -0.43
C LEU A 344 16.57 10.74 -1.95
N ASP A 345 17.27 11.76 -2.42
CA ASP A 345 17.61 11.87 -3.84
C ASP A 345 18.55 10.75 -4.28
N LEU A 346 19.66 10.57 -3.60
CA LEU A 346 20.67 9.56 -3.99
C LEU A 346 20.08 8.15 -4.04
N LYS A 347 19.34 7.77 -3.01
CA LYS A 347 18.85 6.40 -2.84
C LYS A 347 17.52 6.14 -3.55
N TYR A 348 16.58 7.06 -3.46
CA TYR A 348 15.21 6.89 -3.93
C TYR A 348 14.84 7.78 -5.13
N GLY A 349 15.68 8.76 -5.50
CA GLY A 349 15.34 9.75 -6.52
C GLY A 349 14.17 10.64 -6.11
N ILE A 350 13.97 10.83 -4.81
CA ILE A 350 12.95 11.71 -4.27
C ILE A 350 13.57 13.09 -4.11
N VAL A 351 13.19 14.00 -5.00
CA VAL A 351 13.69 15.37 -5.09
C VAL A 351 12.58 16.35 -4.76
N ALA A 352 12.86 17.37 -3.97
CA ALA A 352 11.88 18.42 -3.65
C ALA A 352 11.41 19.13 -4.92
N PRO A 353 10.12 19.49 -5.05
CA PRO A 353 9.62 20.24 -6.20
C PRO A 353 10.37 21.55 -6.39
N GLY A 354 10.78 21.84 -7.63
CA GLY A 354 11.53 23.06 -7.97
C GLY A 354 13.03 23.03 -7.65
N SER A 355 13.55 21.95 -7.05
CA SER A 355 14.99 21.73 -6.95
C SER A 355 15.52 21.32 -8.32
N ALA A 356 16.60 21.97 -8.79
CA ALA A 356 17.27 21.53 -10.02
C ALA A 356 17.71 20.07 -9.85
N ILE A 357 17.28 19.20 -10.75
CA ILE A 357 17.78 17.82 -10.83
C ILE A 357 19.27 17.95 -11.06
N SER A 358 20.09 17.55 -10.09
CA SER A 358 21.52 17.42 -10.33
C SER A 358 21.69 16.44 -11.48
N PRO A 359 22.26 16.84 -12.62
CA PRO A 359 22.43 15.92 -13.73
C PRO A 359 23.24 14.74 -13.20
N VAL A 360 22.69 13.55 -13.35
CA VAL A 360 23.39 12.29 -13.08
C VAL A 360 24.71 12.38 -13.87
N GLY A 361 25.83 12.61 -13.14
CA GLY A 361 27.12 12.83 -13.73
C GLY A 361 27.36 11.84 -14.86
N ASN A 362 27.57 12.36 -16.06
CA ASN A 362 28.01 11.59 -17.20
C ASN A 362 29.28 10.83 -16.78
N ALA A 363 29.21 9.52 -16.91
CA ALA A 363 30.35 8.64 -16.74
C ALA A 363 31.35 8.86 -17.90
N THR A 364 32.17 9.91 -17.78
CA THR A 364 33.39 10.08 -18.56
C THR A 364 34.43 10.61 -17.59
N GLU A 365 35.08 9.69 -16.91
CA GLU A 365 36.41 9.83 -16.33
C GLU A 365 36.74 8.54 -15.59
N PHE A 366 37.20 7.54 -16.35
CA PHE A 366 38.16 6.54 -15.89
C PHE A 366 38.98 6.12 -17.14
N GLU A 367 40.08 6.81 -17.32
CA GLU A 367 41.29 6.20 -17.84
C GLU A 367 42.03 5.48 -16.71
#